data_38b2cd8693a1083d7a7c1fbb1eb41b4f
#
_entry.id   38b2cd8693a1083d7a7c1fbb1eb41b4f
#
_cell.length_a   1.000
_cell.length_b   1.000
_cell.length_c   1.000
_cell.angle_alpha   90.00
_cell.angle_beta   90.00
_cell.angle_gamma   90.00
#
_symmetry.space_group_name_H-M   'P 1'
#
loop_
_entity.id
_entity.type
_entity.pdbx_description
1 polymer ?
#
loop_
_entity_poly.entity_id
_entity_poly.type
_entity_poly.pdbx_seq_one_letter_code
_entity_poly.pdbx_strand_id
1 'polypeptide(L)'
;MIKTKRITVLMGGISAERAVSLSSGKSVAKALTSLGYSVQTLDVGVNLAYVIESLTAQKPDIVFNALHGPFGEDGCIQGVLDWLNIPYTHSGIRASATAMNKAAARSVFIAAGIPVAKGRVIDISLLATEDPLPCPYIIKPLCEGSSVGLSIVYSGSNTRNIAVQEWCFGETALVEEYIPGREISISVMADRALAITEIIPRQGHPAIYDYTAKYAINGSRHILPAQIDPSIARHAMHIAVTAHRVLGCSGASRADFRLDDTQKDHQRLVLLEVNTQPGMTETSLLPEQAAYCGISYPELCNWLVTHATCRQ
;
A
#
# COMPACT_ATOMS: atom_id res chain seq x y z
N MET A 1 17.07 31.72 -17.54
CA MET A 1 15.80 30.97 -17.53
C MET A 1 16.03 29.71 -16.72
N ILE A 2 15.33 29.52 -15.61
CA ILE A 2 15.36 28.26 -14.85
C ILE A 2 14.74 27.20 -15.76
N LYS A 3 15.51 26.18 -16.14
CA LYS A 3 15.04 25.10 -17.00
C LYS A 3 13.93 24.35 -16.27
N THR A 4 12.72 24.37 -16.80
CA THR A 4 11.58 23.63 -16.24
C THR A 4 11.89 22.15 -16.23
N LYS A 5 11.82 21.47 -15.06
CA LYS A 5 12.05 20.02 -14.98
C LYS A 5 11.01 19.26 -15.80
N ARG A 6 11.49 18.26 -16.51
CA ARG A 6 10.65 17.32 -17.30
C ARG A 6 10.29 16.13 -16.41
N ILE A 7 9.01 15.87 -16.28
CA ILE A 7 8.50 14.77 -15.48
C ILE A 7 7.74 13.81 -16.38
N THR A 8 8.07 12.53 -16.29
CA THR A 8 7.24 11.48 -16.89
C THR A 8 6.44 10.81 -15.77
N VAL A 9 5.12 10.78 -15.91
CA VAL A 9 4.22 10.06 -15.00
C VAL A 9 3.97 8.68 -15.57
N LEU A 10 4.47 7.63 -14.92
CA LEU A 10 4.13 6.24 -15.26
C LEU A 10 2.76 5.91 -14.70
N MET A 11 1.87 5.40 -15.53
CA MET A 11 0.52 5.02 -15.15
C MET A 11 0.05 3.79 -15.95
N GLY A 12 -1.06 3.18 -15.56
CA GLY A 12 -1.57 1.97 -16.18
C GLY A 12 -1.05 0.72 -15.48
N GLY A 13 -0.07 0.06 -16.05
CA GLY A 13 0.43 -1.22 -15.54
C GLY A 13 -0.41 -2.40 -16.01
N ILE A 14 -0.03 -3.61 -15.57
CA ILE A 14 -0.68 -4.88 -15.97
C ILE A 14 -1.43 -5.55 -14.81
N SER A 15 -1.42 -4.94 -13.63
CA SER A 15 -2.11 -5.44 -12.45
C SER A 15 -3.64 -5.21 -12.51
N ALA A 16 -4.36 -5.85 -11.62
CA ALA A 16 -5.80 -5.62 -11.44
C ALA A 16 -6.12 -4.16 -11.06
N GLU A 17 -5.13 -3.40 -10.58
CA GLU A 17 -5.26 -1.99 -10.16
C GLU A 17 -4.99 -0.98 -11.29
N ARG A 18 -4.90 -1.44 -12.55
CA ARG A 18 -4.65 -0.59 -13.72
C ARG A 18 -5.56 0.64 -13.80
N ALA A 19 -6.84 0.50 -13.55
CA ALA A 19 -7.80 1.60 -13.59
C ALA A 19 -7.50 2.68 -12.53
N VAL A 20 -7.11 2.27 -11.33
CA VAL A 20 -6.69 3.14 -10.23
C VAL A 20 -5.41 3.89 -10.60
N SER A 21 -4.44 3.18 -11.17
CA SER A 21 -3.17 3.76 -11.64
C SER A 21 -3.40 4.82 -12.73
N LEU A 22 -4.26 4.56 -13.70
CA LEU A 22 -4.61 5.53 -14.74
C LEU A 22 -5.29 6.78 -14.16
N SER A 23 -6.16 6.61 -13.17
CA SER A 23 -6.83 7.73 -12.49
C SER A 23 -5.83 8.56 -11.68
N SER A 24 -5.00 7.90 -10.86
CA SER A 24 -3.91 8.53 -10.08
C SER A 24 -2.96 9.30 -10.98
N GLY A 25 -2.48 8.66 -12.05
CA GLY A 25 -1.54 9.27 -12.99
C GLY A 25 -2.08 10.52 -13.69
N LYS A 26 -3.36 10.50 -14.09
CA LYS A 26 -4.04 11.69 -14.67
C LYS A 26 -4.14 12.84 -13.66
N SER A 27 -4.52 12.56 -12.42
CA SER A 27 -4.63 13.57 -11.36
C SER A 27 -3.27 14.18 -11.04
N VAL A 28 -2.23 13.36 -10.91
CA VAL A 28 -0.84 13.77 -10.69
C VAL A 28 -0.33 14.63 -11.85
N ALA A 29 -0.52 14.19 -13.10
CA ALA A 29 -0.08 14.94 -14.28
C ALA A 29 -0.73 16.32 -14.33
N LYS A 30 -2.05 16.42 -14.06
CA LYS A 30 -2.77 17.69 -13.98
C LYS A 30 -2.19 18.61 -12.89
N ALA A 31 -1.95 18.08 -11.69
CA ALA A 31 -1.41 18.84 -10.57
C ALA A 31 0.00 19.37 -10.86
N LEU A 32 0.90 18.53 -11.37
CA LEU A 32 2.27 18.92 -11.70
C LEU A 32 2.32 19.94 -12.85
N THR A 33 1.45 19.79 -13.86
CA THR A 33 1.33 20.77 -14.96
C THR A 33 0.87 22.14 -14.43
N SER A 34 -0.08 22.17 -13.49
CA SER A 34 -0.54 23.45 -12.87
C SER A 34 0.56 24.17 -12.09
N LEU A 35 1.58 23.46 -11.64
CA LEU A 35 2.77 24.00 -10.98
C LEU A 35 3.88 24.43 -11.95
N GLY A 36 3.66 24.30 -13.26
CA GLY A 36 4.61 24.75 -14.29
C GLY A 36 5.66 23.72 -14.68
N TYR A 37 5.53 22.45 -14.25
CA TYR A 37 6.39 21.37 -14.73
C TYR A 37 6.07 21.01 -16.20
N SER A 38 7.09 20.54 -16.95
CA SER A 38 6.88 19.92 -18.26
C SER A 38 6.53 18.45 -18.06
N VAL A 39 5.24 18.10 -18.14
CA VAL A 39 4.75 16.77 -17.80
C VAL A 39 4.37 15.97 -19.03
N GLN A 40 4.84 14.73 -19.10
CA GLN A 40 4.38 13.71 -20.04
C GLN A 40 3.83 12.52 -19.26
N THR A 41 2.88 11.80 -19.83
CA THR A 41 2.36 10.56 -19.27
C THR A 41 2.81 9.38 -20.12
N LEU A 42 3.12 8.26 -19.49
CA LEU A 42 3.44 7.00 -20.16
C LEU A 42 2.54 5.89 -19.61
N ASP A 43 1.67 5.39 -20.47
CA ASP A 43 0.84 4.21 -20.16
C ASP A 43 1.71 2.95 -20.30
N VAL A 44 2.00 2.34 -19.15
CA VAL A 44 2.84 1.15 -19.06
C VAL A 44 1.97 -0.10 -19.31
N GLY A 45 2.35 -0.87 -20.32
CA GLY A 45 1.76 -2.17 -20.63
C GLY A 45 2.76 -3.31 -20.43
N VAL A 46 2.51 -4.45 -21.08
CA VAL A 46 3.35 -5.66 -21.01
C VAL A 46 4.71 -5.51 -21.73
N ASN A 47 4.83 -4.55 -22.64
CA ASN A 47 6.04 -4.36 -23.44
C ASN A 47 7.06 -3.47 -22.71
N LEU A 48 7.98 -4.08 -21.97
CA LEU A 48 9.05 -3.37 -21.27
C LEU A 48 10.00 -2.63 -22.22
N ALA A 49 10.28 -3.17 -23.40
CA ALA A 49 11.16 -2.51 -24.37
C ALA A 49 10.60 -1.14 -24.79
N TYR A 50 9.28 -1.06 -25.03
CA TYR A 50 8.59 0.19 -25.30
C TYR A 50 8.74 1.22 -24.17
N VAL A 51 8.65 0.76 -22.90
CA VAL A 51 8.82 1.63 -21.73
C VAL A 51 10.23 2.22 -21.70
N ILE A 52 11.25 1.38 -21.89
CA ILE A 52 12.68 1.78 -21.90
C ILE A 52 12.95 2.75 -23.05
N GLU A 53 12.49 2.44 -24.28
CA GLU A 53 12.64 3.31 -25.45
C GLU A 53 11.98 4.67 -25.22
N SER A 54 10.75 4.68 -24.69
CA SER A 54 10.00 5.90 -24.39
C SER A 54 10.73 6.77 -23.37
N LEU A 55 11.20 6.21 -22.26
CA LEU A 55 11.95 6.93 -21.25
C LEU A 55 13.28 7.46 -21.79
N THR A 56 13.97 6.68 -22.62
CA THR A 56 15.24 7.08 -23.26
C THR A 56 15.03 8.23 -24.23
N ALA A 57 13.93 8.22 -24.99
CA ALA A 57 13.58 9.29 -25.92
C ALA A 57 13.12 10.57 -25.22
N GLN A 58 12.27 10.44 -24.21
CA GLN A 58 11.73 11.57 -23.44
C GLN A 58 12.79 12.23 -22.54
N LYS A 59 13.75 11.47 -22.05
CA LYS A 59 14.82 11.90 -21.12
C LYS A 59 14.26 12.71 -19.95
N PRO A 60 13.33 12.15 -19.14
CA PRO A 60 12.79 12.87 -18.00
C PRO A 60 13.89 13.18 -16.99
N ASP A 61 13.74 14.30 -16.29
CA ASP A 61 14.60 14.63 -15.15
C ASP A 61 14.14 13.85 -13.90
N ILE A 62 12.85 13.47 -13.84
CA ILE A 62 12.24 12.69 -12.76
C ILE A 62 11.08 11.85 -13.34
N VAL A 63 10.92 10.64 -12.83
CA VAL A 63 9.74 9.82 -13.05
C VAL A 63 8.85 9.88 -11.83
N PHE A 64 7.58 10.24 -12.03
CA PHE A 64 6.55 10.02 -11.03
C PHE A 64 5.94 8.63 -11.25
N ASN A 65 6.18 7.71 -10.33
CA ASN A 65 5.62 6.37 -10.42
C ASN A 65 4.20 6.37 -9.81
N ALA A 66 3.17 6.21 -10.63
CA ALA A 66 1.78 6.06 -10.21
C ALA A 66 1.23 4.66 -10.56
N LEU A 67 2.11 3.69 -10.80
CA LEU A 67 1.72 2.29 -10.99
C LEU A 67 1.32 1.66 -9.65
N HIS A 68 0.51 0.61 -9.69
CA HIS A 68 0.09 -0.15 -8.51
C HIS A 68 0.20 -1.65 -8.77
N GLY A 69 0.39 -2.42 -7.67
CA GLY A 69 0.48 -3.87 -7.70
C GLY A 69 1.76 -4.41 -8.34
N PRO A 70 1.74 -5.67 -8.80
CA PRO A 70 2.88 -6.33 -9.43
C PRO A 70 3.49 -5.52 -10.57
N PHE A 71 4.82 -5.51 -10.65
CA PHE A 71 5.68 -4.72 -11.55
C PHE A 71 5.66 -3.21 -11.33
N GLY A 72 4.72 -2.66 -10.53
CA GLY A 72 4.60 -1.24 -10.25
C GLY A 72 5.19 -0.83 -8.90
N GLU A 73 4.90 -1.63 -7.85
CA GLU A 73 5.28 -1.30 -6.46
C GLU A 73 6.05 -2.43 -5.76
N ASP A 74 6.59 -3.39 -6.51
CA ASP A 74 7.32 -4.57 -6.04
C ASP A 74 8.84 -4.51 -6.25
N GLY A 75 9.36 -3.40 -6.76
CA GLY A 75 10.80 -3.22 -7.05
C GLY A 75 11.15 -3.40 -8.53
N CYS A 76 10.28 -3.97 -9.35
CA CYS A 76 10.58 -4.25 -10.76
C CYS A 76 10.81 -2.99 -11.58
N ILE A 77 9.84 -2.07 -11.62
CA ILE A 77 9.99 -0.81 -12.36
C ILE A 77 11.07 0.08 -11.74
N GLN A 78 11.22 0.04 -10.41
CA GLN A 78 12.26 0.76 -9.69
C GLN A 78 13.65 0.31 -10.17
N GLY A 79 13.85 -1.01 -10.39
CA GLY A 79 15.08 -1.55 -10.95
C GLY A 79 15.39 -1.06 -12.37
N VAL A 80 14.38 -0.93 -13.21
CA VAL A 80 14.51 -0.34 -14.57
C VAL A 80 14.94 1.12 -14.48
N LEU A 81 14.31 1.89 -13.58
CA LEU A 81 14.61 3.31 -13.40
C LEU A 81 16.01 3.53 -12.81
N ASP A 82 16.44 2.69 -11.87
CA ASP A 82 17.79 2.69 -11.32
C ASP A 82 18.84 2.36 -12.39
N TRP A 83 18.56 1.38 -13.27
CA TRP A 83 19.43 1.04 -14.39
C TRP A 83 19.57 2.20 -15.37
N LEU A 84 18.47 2.91 -15.65
CA LEU A 84 18.46 4.08 -16.51
C LEU A 84 19.01 5.34 -15.81
N ASN A 85 19.34 5.27 -14.52
CA ASN A 85 19.78 6.39 -13.67
C ASN A 85 18.80 7.58 -13.71
N ILE A 86 17.50 7.28 -13.62
CA ILE A 86 16.43 8.28 -13.60
C ILE A 86 15.84 8.33 -12.19
N PRO A 87 15.89 9.47 -11.49
CA PRO A 87 15.23 9.64 -10.19
C PRO A 87 13.73 9.40 -10.29
N TYR A 88 13.17 8.75 -9.26
CA TYR A 88 11.74 8.42 -9.21
C TYR A 88 11.14 8.66 -7.81
N THR A 89 9.83 8.84 -7.77
CA THR A 89 9.07 9.04 -6.53
C THR A 89 8.87 7.73 -5.80
N HIS A 90 8.64 7.84 -4.48
CA HIS A 90 8.40 6.72 -3.56
C HIS A 90 9.64 5.86 -3.30
N SER A 91 9.42 4.66 -2.80
CA SER A 91 10.46 3.75 -2.28
C SER A 91 11.24 3.05 -3.38
N GLY A 92 12.48 2.69 -3.08
CA GLY A 92 13.36 1.94 -3.97
C GLY A 92 13.09 0.43 -3.98
N ILE A 93 13.94 -0.30 -4.69
CA ILE A 93 13.80 -1.75 -4.98
C ILE A 93 13.60 -2.56 -3.69
N ARG A 94 14.51 -2.41 -2.72
CA ARG A 94 14.50 -3.25 -1.50
C ARG A 94 13.24 -3.04 -0.68
N ALA A 95 12.88 -1.78 -0.41
CA ALA A 95 11.70 -1.47 0.39
C ALA A 95 10.42 -1.93 -0.29
N SER A 96 10.29 -1.70 -1.60
CA SER A 96 9.13 -2.12 -2.40
C SER A 96 8.98 -3.65 -2.43
N ALA A 97 10.06 -4.38 -2.74
CA ALA A 97 10.03 -5.84 -2.78
C ALA A 97 9.76 -6.46 -1.40
N THR A 98 10.35 -5.89 -0.34
CA THR A 98 10.13 -6.38 1.03
C THR A 98 8.69 -6.12 1.47
N ALA A 99 8.16 -4.93 1.24
CA ALA A 99 6.80 -4.58 1.64
C ALA A 99 5.74 -5.39 0.88
N MET A 100 5.95 -5.66 -0.41
CA MET A 100 5.04 -6.47 -1.22
C MET A 100 4.94 -7.90 -0.71
N ASN A 101 6.03 -8.48 -0.22
CA ASN A 101 6.03 -9.82 0.36
C ASN A 101 5.68 -9.76 1.86
N LYS A 102 4.43 -10.12 2.19
CA LYS A 102 3.89 -10.05 3.56
C LYS A 102 4.73 -10.84 4.58
N ALA A 103 5.31 -11.97 4.21
CA ALA A 103 6.16 -12.77 5.11
C ALA A 103 7.50 -12.06 5.37
N ALA A 104 8.11 -11.48 4.33
CA ALA A 104 9.35 -10.70 4.47
C ALA A 104 9.11 -9.43 5.30
N ALA A 105 8.06 -8.67 5.00
CA ALA A 105 7.68 -7.48 5.75
C ALA A 105 7.46 -7.78 7.25
N ARG A 106 6.69 -8.84 7.55
CA ARG A 106 6.45 -9.30 8.93
C ARG A 106 7.75 -9.62 9.66
N SER A 107 8.69 -10.30 9.00
CA SER A 107 10.00 -10.63 9.61
C SER A 107 10.76 -9.36 10.02
N VAL A 108 10.74 -8.33 9.17
CA VAL A 108 11.33 -7.02 9.47
C VAL A 108 10.61 -6.34 10.63
N PHE A 109 9.28 -6.35 10.65
CA PHE A 109 8.48 -5.75 11.71
C PHE A 109 8.70 -6.43 13.06
N ILE A 110 8.72 -7.77 13.10
CA ILE A 110 8.97 -8.54 14.31
C ILE A 110 10.38 -8.24 14.85
N ALA A 111 11.40 -8.22 13.98
CA ALA A 111 12.77 -7.89 14.38
C ALA A 111 12.91 -6.47 14.94
N ALA A 112 12.04 -5.55 14.53
CA ALA A 112 11.98 -4.18 15.03
C ALA A 112 11.07 -4.01 16.26
N GLY A 113 10.49 -5.08 16.80
CA GLY A 113 9.56 -5.03 17.94
C GLY A 113 8.19 -4.44 17.61
N ILE A 114 7.82 -4.34 16.33
CA ILE A 114 6.51 -3.84 15.91
C ILE A 114 5.47 -4.95 16.08
N PRO A 115 4.35 -4.67 16.76
CA PRO A 115 3.28 -5.65 16.95
C PRO A 115 2.63 -6.04 15.62
N VAL A 116 2.59 -7.34 15.34
CA VAL A 116 1.89 -7.95 14.19
C VAL A 116 1.00 -9.08 14.67
N ALA A 117 -0.01 -9.45 13.88
CA ALA A 117 -0.87 -10.60 14.20
C ALA A 117 -0.05 -11.89 14.27
N LYS A 118 -0.36 -12.82 15.18
CA LYS A 118 0.31 -14.13 15.20
C LYS A 118 -0.01 -14.87 13.91
N GLY A 119 1.01 -15.49 13.31
CA GLY A 119 0.80 -16.18 12.04
C GLY A 119 2.06 -16.83 11.50
N ARG A 120 1.88 -17.61 10.45
CA ARG A 120 2.96 -18.34 9.77
C ARG A 120 2.64 -18.56 8.29
N VAL A 121 3.70 -18.73 7.50
CA VAL A 121 3.56 -19.23 6.13
C VAL A 121 3.37 -20.74 6.18
N ILE A 122 2.44 -21.23 5.40
CA ILE A 122 2.13 -22.66 5.28
C ILE A 122 2.06 -23.06 3.81
N ASP A 123 2.20 -24.34 3.55
CA ASP A 123 1.76 -24.94 2.28
C ASP A 123 0.22 -24.91 2.25
N ILE A 124 -0.36 -24.48 1.13
CA ILE A 124 -1.82 -24.35 0.99
C ILE A 124 -2.53 -25.69 1.15
N SER A 125 -1.87 -26.80 0.79
CA SER A 125 -2.42 -28.16 0.91
C SER A 125 -2.71 -28.56 2.35
N LEU A 126 -2.00 -27.97 3.33
CA LEU A 126 -2.26 -28.23 4.75
C LEU A 126 -3.70 -27.86 5.15
N LEU A 127 -4.25 -26.81 4.55
CA LEU A 127 -5.63 -26.38 4.79
C LEU A 127 -6.68 -27.41 4.35
N ALA A 128 -6.32 -28.38 3.50
CA ALA A 128 -7.25 -29.44 3.13
C ALA A 128 -7.54 -30.42 4.31
N THR A 129 -6.61 -30.52 5.25
CA THR A 129 -6.65 -31.52 6.33
C THR A 129 -6.88 -30.93 7.72
N GLU A 130 -6.33 -29.77 8.03
CA GLU A 130 -6.38 -29.20 9.38
C GLU A 130 -6.46 -27.68 9.40
N ASP A 131 -6.88 -27.12 10.52
CA ASP A 131 -6.81 -25.69 10.80
C ASP A 131 -5.42 -25.35 11.38
N PRO A 132 -4.62 -24.50 10.69
CA PRO A 132 -3.25 -24.19 11.13
C PRO A 132 -3.19 -23.28 12.37
N LEU A 133 -4.31 -22.61 12.67
CA LEU A 133 -4.50 -21.73 13.83
C LEU A 133 -5.91 -21.92 14.41
N PRO A 134 -6.13 -21.58 15.69
CA PRO A 134 -7.48 -21.49 16.25
C PRO A 134 -8.35 -20.51 15.47
N CYS A 135 -9.60 -20.89 15.20
CA CYS A 135 -10.58 -20.01 14.55
C CYS A 135 -11.04 -18.88 15.50
N PRO A 136 -11.31 -17.68 14.97
CA PRO A 136 -11.20 -17.32 13.56
C PRO A 136 -9.76 -16.96 13.14
N TYR A 137 -9.39 -17.28 11.91
CA TYR A 137 -8.10 -16.92 11.32
C TYR A 137 -8.25 -16.42 9.88
N ILE A 138 -7.22 -15.79 9.36
CA ILE A 138 -7.18 -15.23 8.00
C ILE A 138 -6.21 -16.04 7.15
N ILE A 139 -6.61 -16.33 5.91
CA ILE A 139 -5.76 -16.85 4.84
C ILE A 139 -5.54 -15.73 3.84
N LYS A 140 -4.30 -15.49 3.41
CA LYS A 140 -3.99 -14.47 2.40
C LYS A 140 -2.76 -14.83 1.57
N PRO A 141 -2.71 -14.41 0.29
CA PRO A 141 -1.53 -14.56 -0.54
C PRO A 141 -0.35 -13.75 0.02
N LEU A 142 0.87 -14.20 -0.27
CA LEU A 142 2.09 -13.53 0.19
C LEU A 142 2.33 -12.19 -0.52
N CYS A 143 2.07 -12.12 -1.83
CA CYS A 143 2.51 -11.01 -2.68
C CYS A 143 1.37 -10.30 -3.44
N GLU A 144 0.13 -10.41 -2.96
CA GLU A 144 -1.00 -9.71 -3.57
C GLU A 144 -1.36 -8.44 -2.80
N GLY A 145 -1.82 -7.42 -3.56
CA GLY A 145 -2.36 -6.17 -3.03
C GLY A 145 -3.88 -6.21 -2.86
N SER A 146 -4.44 -5.11 -2.38
CA SER A 146 -5.90 -4.83 -2.38
C SER A 146 -6.80 -5.92 -1.80
N SER A 147 -6.31 -6.68 -0.81
CA SER A 147 -7.03 -7.79 -0.16
C SER A 147 -7.51 -8.90 -1.12
N VAL A 148 -6.90 -9.01 -2.30
CA VAL A 148 -7.18 -10.08 -3.26
C VAL A 148 -6.82 -11.43 -2.64
N GLY A 149 -7.70 -12.42 -2.76
CA GLY A 149 -7.48 -13.78 -2.23
C GLY A 149 -7.54 -13.91 -0.71
N LEU A 150 -7.97 -12.86 0.02
CA LEU A 150 -8.11 -12.89 1.46
C LEU A 150 -9.42 -13.60 1.87
N SER A 151 -9.31 -14.55 2.80
CA SER A 151 -10.45 -15.29 3.34
C SER A 151 -10.40 -15.35 4.87
N ILE A 152 -11.55 -15.18 5.55
CA ILE A 152 -11.67 -15.39 6.98
C ILE A 152 -12.31 -16.75 7.23
N VAL A 153 -11.64 -17.59 8.00
CA VAL A 153 -12.15 -18.89 8.40
C VAL A 153 -12.72 -18.81 9.81
N TYR A 154 -14.02 -19.05 9.93
CA TYR A 154 -14.73 -19.19 11.21
C TYR A 154 -14.92 -20.63 11.57
N SER A 155 -15.06 -20.93 12.85
CA SER A 155 -15.36 -22.29 13.34
C SER A 155 -16.63 -22.82 12.70
N GLY A 156 -16.56 -24.04 12.14
CA GLY A 156 -17.69 -24.70 11.48
C GLY A 156 -18.06 -24.16 10.08
N SER A 157 -17.32 -23.18 9.55
CA SER A 157 -17.52 -22.69 8.17
C SER A 157 -16.81 -23.58 7.15
N ASN A 158 -17.32 -23.57 5.89
CA ASN A 158 -16.66 -24.26 4.76
C ASN A 158 -15.61 -23.37 4.04
N THR A 159 -15.34 -22.17 4.58
CA THR A 159 -14.48 -21.16 3.94
C THR A 159 -13.08 -21.70 3.67
N ARG A 160 -12.52 -22.50 4.58
CA ARG A 160 -11.22 -23.15 4.41
C ARG A 160 -11.14 -24.00 3.13
N ASN A 161 -12.13 -24.86 2.92
CA ASN A 161 -12.17 -25.74 1.73
C ASN A 161 -12.37 -24.93 0.45
N ILE A 162 -13.22 -23.90 0.49
CA ILE A 162 -13.43 -23.01 -0.65
C ILE A 162 -12.12 -22.27 -0.98
N ALA A 163 -11.42 -21.75 0.02
CA ALA A 163 -10.14 -21.07 -0.18
C ALA A 163 -9.11 -21.98 -0.85
N VAL A 164 -9.02 -23.25 -0.45
CA VAL A 164 -8.11 -24.23 -1.10
C VAL A 164 -8.49 -24.49 -2.56
N GLN A 165 -9.77 -24.65 -2.85
CA GLN A 165 -10.27 -24.95 -4.21
C GLN A 165 -10.07 -23.79 -5.18
N GLU A 166 -10.21 -22.55 -4.69
CA GLU A 166 -10.11 -21.34 -5.50
C GLU A 166 -8.69 -20.74 -5.51
N TRP A 167 -7.75 -21.35 -4.80
CA TRP A 167 -6.40 -20.81 -4.64
C TRP A 167 -5.60 -20.84 -5.94
N CYS A 168 -5.19 -19.68 -6.41
CA CYS A 168 -4.40 -19.50 -7.62
C CYS A 168 -3.10 -18.69 -7.39
N PHE A 169 -2.66 -18.56 -6.13
CA PHE A 169 -1.55 -17.68 -5.72
C PHE A 169 -0.26 -18.45 -5.37
N GLY A 170 -0.02 -19.58 -6.05
CA GLY A 170 1.14 -20.45 -5.80
C GLY A 170 0.90 -21.48 -4.69
N GLU A 171 1.97 -22.06 -4.19
CA GLU A 171 1.90 -23.21 -3.27
C GLU A 171 1.77 -22.81 -1.80
N THR A 172 2.01 -21.54 -1.46
CA THR A 172 2.08 -21.07 -0.07
C THR A 172 1.07 -19.95 0.23
N ALA A 173 0.60 -19.94 1.47
CA ALA A 173 -0.26 -18.90 2.01
C ALA A 173 0.29 -18.37 3.35
N LEU A 174 0.02 -17.12 3.65
CA LEU A 174 0.16 -16.59 5.00
C LEU A 174 -1.14 -16.81 5.76
N VAL A 175 -1.06 -17.46 6.90
CA VAL A 175 -2.19 -17.62 7.81
C VAL A 175 -1.90 -16.82 9.08
N GLU A 176 -2.87 -16.00 9.48
CA GLU A 176 -2.77 -15.13 10.66
C GLU A 176 -4.03 -15.22 11.52
N GLU A 177 -3.88 -15.02 12.83
CA GLU A 177 -5.03 -14.83 13.71
C GLU A 177 -5.90 -13.67 13.23
N TYR A 178 -7.21 -13.80 13.32
CA TYR A 178 -8.14 -12.71 13.06
C TYR A 178 -8.11 -11.70 14.22
N ILE A 179 -7.85 -10.44 13.93
CA ILE A 179 -7.91 -9.36 14.91
C ILE A 179 -9.25 -8.63 14.73
N PRO A 180 -10.17 -8.72 15.70
CA PRO A 180 -11.44 -7.99 15.66
C PRO A 180 -11.23 -6.47 15.79
N GLY A 181 -12.33 -5.71 15.82
CA GLY A 181 -12.28 -4.27 16.05
C GLY A 181 -12.17 -3.44 14.77
N ARG A 182 -11.42 -2.36 14.84
CA ARG A 182 -11.41 -1.27 13.86
C ARG A 182 -10.21 -1.34 12.93
N GLU A 183 -10.38 -0.90 11.70
CA GLU A 183 -9.27 -0.71 10.75
C GLU A 183 -8.89 0.76 10.72
N ILE A 184 -7.62 1.05 10.95
CA ILE A 184 -7.08 2.40 10.88
C ILE A 184 -5.88 2.45 9.95
N SER A 185 -5.70 3.59 9.28
CA SER A 185 -4.64 3.80 8.31
C SER A 185 -3.91 5.10 8.57
N ILE A 186 -2.59 5.08 8.41
CA ILE A 186 -1.71 6.21 8.71
C ILE A 186 -0.72 6.39 7.57
N SER A 187 -0.76 7.54 6.91
CA SER A 187 0.24 7.92 5.92
C SER A 187 1.46 8.56 6.59
N VAL A 188 2.63 8.24 6.07
CA VAL A 188 3.91 8.78 6.51
C VAL A 188 4.54 9.51 5.33
N MET A 189 5.02 10.74 5.56
CA MET A 189 5.83 11.51 4.63
C MET A 189 7.21 11.73 5.25
N ALA A 190 8.25 11.16 4.64
CA ALA A 190 9.58 11.08 5.24
C ALA A 190 9.51 10.48 6.67
N ASP A 191 9.82 11.28 7.68
CA ASP A 191 9.85 10.88 9.09
C ASP A 191 8.61 11.32 9.89
N ARG A 192 7.55 11.78 9.21
CA ARG A 192 6.36 12.35 9.84
C ARG A 192 5.11 11.55 9.48
N ALA A 193 4.43 11.01 10.49
CA ALA A 193 3.06 10.54 10.35
C ALA A 193 2.12 11.76 10.15
N LEU A 194 1.17 11.66 9.21
CA LEU A 194 0.25 12.75 8.90
C LEU A 194 -0.95 12.76 9.85
N ALA A 195 -1.88 11.84 9.63
CA ALA A 195 -3.10 11.73 10.41
C ALA A 195 -3.54 10.26 10.47
N ILE A 196 -4.54 9.97 11.28
CA ILE A 196 -5.14 8.63 11.40
C ILE A 196 -6.54 8.68 10.80
N THR A 197 -6.77 7.87 9.77
CA THR A 197 -8.10 7.64 9.20
C THR A 197 -8.63 6.29 9.70
N GLU A 198 -9.82 6.27 10.27
CA GLU A 198 -10.57 5.02 10.48
C GLU A 198 -11.34 4.69 9.21
N ILE A 199 -11.26 3.43 8.81
CA ILE A 199 -11.91 2.89 7.63
C ILE A 199 -13.06 2.02 8.09
N ILE A 200 -14.29 2.40 7.73
CA ILE A 200 -15.50 1.65 8.04
C ILE A 200 -16.05 1.07 6.75
N PRO A 201 -15.93 -0.27 6.54
CA PRO A 201 -16.57 -0.92 5.40
C PRO A 201 -18.09 -0.70 5.41
N ARG A 202 -18.72 -0.62 4.24
CA ARG A 202 -20.15 -0.48 4.14
C ARG A 202 -20.86 -1.71 4.70
N GLN A 203 -22.05 -1.51 5.31
CA GLN A 203 -22.87 -2.62 5.81
C GLN A 203 -23.19 -3.62 4.68
N GLY A 204 -23.00 -4.92 4.97
CA GLY A 204 -23.22 -6.02 4.01
C GLY A 204 -21.95 -6.53 3.33
N HIS A 205 -20.82 -5.86 3.45
CA HIS A 205 -19.51 -6.40 3.11
C HIS A 205 -18.89 -7.15 4.29
N PRO A 206 -18.08 -8.21 4.06
CA PRO A 206 -17.32 -8.84 5.12
C PRO A 206 -16.49 -7.76 5.87
N ALA A 207 -16.19 -8.01 7.15
CA ALA A 207 -15.51 -7.08 8.06
C ALA A 207 -14.07 -6.72 7.64
N ILE A 208 -13.80 -6.70 6.34
CA ILE A 208 -12.50 -6.49 5.71
C ILE A 208 -12.63 -5.38 4.67
N TYR A 209 -11.63 -4.51 4.64
CA TYR A 209 -11.44 -3.50 3.61
C TYR A 209 -10.91 -4.16 2.32
N ASP A 210 -11.81 -4.82 1.59
CA ASP A 210 -11.51 -5.54 0.34
C ASP A 210 -11.42 -4.58 -0.87
N TYR A 211 -11.14 -5.15 -2.05
CA TYR A 211 -11.02 -4.39 -3.30
C TYR A 211 -12.27 -3.54 -3.59
N THR A 212 -13.46 -4.09 -3.37
CA THR A 212 -14.73 -3.39 -3.59
C THR A 212 -14.91 -2.24 -2.58
N ALA A 213 -14.56 -2.48 -1.31
CA ALA A 213 -14.60 -1.45 -0.27
C ALA A 213 -13.57 -0.33 -0.53
N LYS A 214 -12.43 -0.64 -1.16
CA LYS A 214 -11.36 0.32 -1.51
C LYS A 214 -11.73 1.22 -2.70
N TYR A 215 -12.35 0.68 -3.73
CA TYR A 215 -12.46 1.36 -5.03
C TYR A 215 -13.88 1.59 -5.54
N ALA A 216 -14.90 0.95 -4.97
CA ALA A 216 -16.27 1.24 -5.33
C ALA A 216 -16.71 2.62 -4.79
N ILE A 217 -17.57 3.31 -5.55
CA ILE A 217 -18.17 4.56 -5.08
C ILE A 217 -18.97 4.27 -3.81
N ASN A 218 -18.61 4.94 -2.71
CA ASN A 218 -19.13 4.69 -1.37
C ASN A 218 -18.88 3.27 -0.82
N GLY A 219 -17.79 2.60 -1.22
CA GLY A 219 -17.42 1.25 -0.72
C GLY A 219 -17.04 1.25 0.77
N SER A 220 -16.50 2.34 1.26
CA SER A 220 -16.19 2.57 2.68
C SER A 220 -16.52 4.01 3.10
N ARG A 221 -16.59 4.24 4.40
CA ARG A 221 -16.64 5.57 5.01
C ARG A 221 -15.35 5.81 5.77
N HIS A 222 -14.75 6.97 5.57
CA HIS A 222 -13.57 7.42 6.29
C HIS A 222 -13.98 8.34 7.44
N ILE A 223 -13.37 8.14 8.62
CA ILE A 223 -13.43 9.08 9.75
C ILE A 223 -12.05 9.64 9.96
N LEU A 224 -11.87 10.91 9.65
CA LEU A 224 -10.61 11.63 9.76
C LEU A 224 -10.82 12.94 10.55
N PRO A 225 -10.20 13.12 11.73
CA PRO A 225 -9.32 12.16 12.40
C PRO A 225 -10.12 11.01 13.05
N ALA A 226 -9.49 9.82 13.13
CA ALA A 226 -10.08 8.68 13.81
C ALA A 226 -10.36 8.99 15.28
N GLN A 227 -11.54 8.58 15.77
CA GLN A 227 -11.94 8.79 17.17
C GLN A 227 -11.39 7.64 18.02
N ILE A 228 -10.14 7.74 18.43
CA ILE A 228 -9.42 6.76 19.25
C ILE A 228 -8.73 7.44 20.43
N ASP A 229 -8.33 6.65 21.45
CA ASP A 229 -7.61 7.17 22.58
C ASP A 229 -6.31 7.87 22.15
N PRO A 230 -6.00 9.08 22.68
CA PRO A 230 -4.80 9.83 22.31
C PRO A 230 -3.48 9.07 22.57
N SER A 231 -3.42 8.16 23.53
CA SER A 231 -2.23 7.35 23.79
C SER A 231 -2.03 6.31 22.69
N ILE A 232 -3.12 5.67 22.25
CA ILE A 232 -3.12 4.73 21.13
C ILE A 232 -2.78 5.45 19.83
N ALA A 233 -3.36 6.64 19.60
CA ALA A 233 -3.06 7.44 18.43
C ALA A 233 -1.55 7.76 18.32
N ARG A 234 -0.93 8.22 19.41
CA ARG A 234 0.52 8.49 19.43
C ARG A 234 1.33 7.21 19.19
N HIS A 235 0.93 6.09 19.78
CA HIS A 235 1.61 4.81 19.60
C HIS A 235 1.50 4.32 18.15
N ALA A 236 0.31 4.37 17.56
CA ALA A 236 0.08 4.01 16.16
C ALA A 236 0.92 4.85 15.19
N MET A 237 0.96 6.17 15.39
CA MET A 237 1.80 7.08 14.58
C MET A 237 3.29 6.75 14.73
N HIS A 238 3.75 6.43 15.95
CA HIS A 238 5.13 6.02 16.19
C HIS A 238 5.46 4.71 15.45
N ILE A 239 4.58 3.71 15.53
CA ILE A 239 4.75 2.44 14.81
C ILE A 239 4.79 2.67 13.30
N ALA A 240 3.90 3.51 12.75
CA ALA A 240 3.87 3.80 11.31
C ALA A 240 5.20 4.39 10.82
N VAL A 241 5.75 5.38 11.54
CA VAL A 241 7.06 5.97 11.21
C VAL A 241 8.19 4.94 11.38
N THR A 242 8.15 4.12 12.42
CA THR A 242 9.15 3.07 12.65
C THR A 242 9.10 2.04 11.52
N ALA A 243 7.90 1.59 11.13
CA ALA A 243 7.73 0.63 10.02
C ALA A 243 8.25 1.19 8.68
N HIS A 244 7.95 2.47 8.38
CA HIS A 244 8.50 3.19 7.23
C HIS A 244 10.03 3.13 7.20
N ARG A 245 10.67 3.43 8.33
CA ARG A 245 12.14 3.47 8.47
C ARG A 245 12.79 2.08 8.36
N VAL A 246 12.26 1.08 9.06
CA VAL A 246 12.90 -0.25 9.08
C VAL A 246 12.77 -1.00 7.76
N LEU A 247 11.71 -0.72 6.99
CA LEU A 247 11.61 -1.19 5.60
C LEU A 247 12.57 -0.46 4.66
N GLY A 248 13.07 0.72 5.06
CA GLY A 248 13.86 1.59 4.20
C GLY A 248 13.01 2.32 3.16
N CYS A 249 11.77 2.64 3.50
CA CYS A 249 10.90 3.43 2.64
C CYS A 249 11.45 4.84 2.43
N SER A 250 11.13 5.43 1.28
CA SER A 250 11.38 6.83 1.00
C SER A 250 10.15 7.51 0.41
N GLY A 251 10.14 8.85 0.38
CA GLY A 251 8.97 9.61 -0.04
C GLY A 251 7.81 9.40 0.95
N ALA A 252 6.70 8.89 0.45
CA ALA A 252 5.52 8.61 1.27
C ALA A 252 5.21 7.11 1.30
N SER A 253 4.67 6.65 2.42
CA SER A 253 4.10 5.31 2.60
C SER A 253 2.79 5.36 3.38
N ARG A 254 2.08 4.26 3.45
CA ARG A 254 0.86 4.12 4.25
C ARG A 254 0.94 2.83 5.05
N ALA A 255 0.77 2.94 6.36
CA ALA A 255 0.71 1.83 7.29
C ALA A 255 -0.74 1.55 7.67
N ASP A 256 -1.19 0.31 7.51
CA ASP A 256 -2.56 -0.12 7.79
C ASP A 256 -2.56 -1.03 9.03
N PHE A 257 -3.50 -0.79 9.95
CA PHE A 257 -3.55 -1.44 11.27
C PHE A 257 -4.93 -2.00 11.60
N ARG A 258 -4.94 -3.01 12.47
CA ARG A 258 -6.15 -3.39 13.21
C ARG A 258 -6.00 -2.95 14.66
N LEU A 259 -7.03 -2.28 15.16
CA LEU A 259 -7.17 -1.89 16.56
C LEU A 259 -8.29 -2.73 17.18
N ASP A 260 -7.94 -3.71 18.00
CA ASP A 260 -8.90 -4.44 18.82
C ASP A 260 -9.20 -3.62 20.07
N ASP A 261 -10.34 -2.96 20.07
CA ASP A 261 -10.91 -2.21 21.18
C ASP A 261 -12.21 -2.86 21.69
N THR A 262 -12.46 -4.13 21.35
CA THR A 262 -13.63 -4.88 21.80
C THR A 262 -13.63 -5.14 23.29
N GLN A 263 -12.45 -5.10 23.94
CA GLN A 263 -12.27 -5.24 25.39
C GLN A 263 -11.64 -3.97 25.95
N LYS A 264 -12.33 -3.31 26.89
CA LYS A 264 -11.90 -2.00 27.44
C LYS A 264 -10.52 -2.03 28.11
N ASP A 265 -10.15 -3.15 28.71
CA ASP A 265 -8.92 -3.26 29.52
C ASP A 265 -7.72 -3.85 28.72
N HIS A 266 -7.93 -4.31 27.48
CA HIS A 266 -6.93 -4.99 26.67
C HIS A 266 -6.98 -4.57 25.19
N GLN A 267 -6.81 -3.26 24.97
CA GLN A 267 -6.74 -2.75 23.59
C GLN A 267 -5.44 -3.24 22.93
N ARG A 268 -5.57 -3.85 21.76
CA ARG A 268 -4.48 -4.41 20.98
C ARG A 268 -4.38 -3.75 19.62
N LEU A 269 -3.24 -3.14 19.34
CA LEU A 269 -2.92 -2.55 18.04
C LEU A 269 -1.90 -3.44 17.32
N VAL A 270 -2.20 -3.83 16.10
CA VAL A 270 -1.27 -4.60 15.24
C VAL A 270 -1.15 -3.96 13.87
N LEU A 271 0.08 -3.94 13.35
CA LEU A 271 0.37 -3.54 11.98
C LEU A 271 0.02 -4.70 11.04
N LEU A 272 -0.74 -4.41 9.99
CA LEU A 272 -1.10 -5.38 8.94
C LEU A 272 -0.09 -5.37 7.80
N GLU A 273 0.15 -4.18 7.24
CA GLU A 273 1.03 -3.98 6.09
C GLU A 273 1.50 -2.54 5.99
N VAL A 274 2.52 -2.31 5.17
CA VAL A 274 2.96 -0.98 4.73
C VAL A 274 2.91 -0.95 3.21
N ASN A 275 2.13 -0.02 2.67
CA ASN A 275 2.11 0.27 1.24
C ASN A 275 3.17 1.33 0.93
N THR A 276 4.16 0.98 0.11
CA THR A 276 5.30 1.85 -0.24
C THR A 276 4.96 2.85 -1.35
N GLN A 277 3.81 2.70 -2.01
CA GLN A 277 3.34 3.56 -3.09
C GLN A 277 1.82 3.76 -2.97
N PRO A 278 1.38 4.55 -1.96
CA PRO A 278 -0.05 4.77 -1.72
C PRO A 278 -0.75 5.39 -2.92
N GLY A 279 -2.03 5.06 -3.10
CA GLY A 279 -2.87 5.61 -4.15
C GLY A 279 -2.90 7.14 -4.13
N MET A 280 -2.98 7.72 -5.33
CA MET A 280 -2.96 9.16 -5.56
C MET A 280 -4.22 9.66 -6.29
N THR A 281 -5.36 8.97 -6.12
CA THR A 281 -6.66 9.54 -6.54
C THR A 281 -7.13 10.57 -5.51
N GLU A 282 -8.08 11.42 -5.87
CA GLU A 282 -8.63 12.43 -4.96
C GLU A 282 -9.26 11.83 -3.69
N THR A 283 -9.71 10.58 -3.76
CA THR A 283 -10.34 9.83 -2.65
C THR A 283 -9.37 8.89 -1.95
N SER A 284 -8.09 8.91 -2.32
CA SER A 284 -7.06 8.07 -1.68
C SER A 284 -6.67 8.61 -0.31
N LEU A 285 -6.33 7.70 0.62
CA LEU A 285 -6.02 8.02 2.02
C LEU A 285 -4.84 8.97 2.18
N LEU A 286 -3.76 8.83 1.39
CA LEU A 286 -2.60 9.73 1.47
C LEU A 286 -2.97 11.18 1.12
N PRO A 287 -3.62 11.49 -0.03
CA PRO A 287 -4.08 12.84 -0.32
C PRO A 287 -5.07 13.38 0.69
N GLU A 288 -6.01 12.56 1.18
CA GLU A 288 -6.98 12.95 2.20
C GLU A 288 -6.30 13.38 3.51
N GLN A 289 -5.37 12.58 4.01
CA GLN A 289 -4.62 12.89 5.23
C GLN A 289 -3.66 14.09 5.05
N ALA A 290 -3.05 14.25 3.87
CA ALA A 290 -2.24 15.41 3.54
C ALA A 290 -3.09 16.69 3.57
N ALA A 291 -4.26 16.67 2.95
CA ALA A 291 -5.20 17.80 2.95
C ALA A 291 -5.65 18.16 4.38
N TYR A 292 -5.96 17.16 5.21
CA TYR A 292 -6.27 17.37 6.63
C TYR A 292 -5.13 18.06 7.39
N CYS A 293 -3.88 17.75 7.02
CA CYS A 293 -2.68 18.39 7.58
C CYS A 293 -2.33 19.74 6.93
N GLY A 294 -3.18 20.28 6.04
CA GLY A 294 -2.97 21.57 5.37
C GLY A 294 -2.07 21.51 4.13
N ILE A 295 -1.79 20.30 3.60
CA ILE A 295 -0.98 20.08 2.40
C ILE A 295 -1.94 19.83 1.23
N SER A 296 -2.04 20.75 0.30
CA SER A 296 -2.87 20.59 -0.89
C SER A 296 -2.35 19.47 -1.81
N TYR A 297 -3.22 18.94 -2.67
CA TYR A 297 -2.83 17.87 -3.60
C TYR A 297 -1.67 18.26 -4.52
N PRO A 298 -1.63 19.48 -5.12
CA PRO A 298 -0.45 19.92 -5.87
C PRO A 298 0.83 19.99 -5.02
N GLU A 299 0.74 20.47 -3.78
CA GLU A 299 1.90 20.54 -2.87
C GLU A 299 2.41 19.13 -2.52
N LEU A 300 1.51 18.16 -2.28
CA LEU A 300 1.88 16.76 -2.08
C LEU A 300 2.61 16.19 -3.30
N CYS A 301 2.08 16.40 -4.52
CA CYS A 301 2.73 15.96 -5.75
C CYS A 301 4.10 16.62 -5.94
N ASN A 302 4.20 17.92 -5.67
CA ASN A 302 5.45 18.66 -5.73
C ASN A 302 6.47 18.13 -4.72
N TRP A 303 6.02 17.85 -3.49
CA TRP A 303 6.89 17.32 -2.44
C TRP A 303 7.46 15.95 -2.86
N LEU A 304 6.63 15.05 -3.38
CA LEU A 304 7.07 13.74 -3.87
C LEU A 304 8.12 13.89 -4.99
N VAL A 305 7.89 14.79 -5.94
CA VAL A 305 8.84 15.06 -7.04
C VAL A 305 10.15 15.64 -6.54
N THR A 306 10.11 16.56 -5.57
CA THR A 306 11.34 17.19 -5.04
C THR A 306 12.17 16.25 -4.17
N HIS A 307 11.58 15.17 -3.66
CA HIS A 307 12.23 14.11 -2.88
C HIS A 307 12.50 12.84 -3.70
N ALA A 308 12.30 12.90 -5.03
CA ALA A 308 12.61 11.77 -5.91
C ALA A 308 14.12 11.50 -5.94
N THR A 309 14.48 10.24 -5.83
CA THR A 309 15.87 9.77 -5.86
C THR A 309 15.99 8.50 -6.71
N CYS A 310 17.21 8.06 -7.00
CA CYS A 310 17.49 6.75 -7.59
C CYS A 310 18.56 6.03 -6.79
N ARG A 311 18.70 4.72 -7.01
CA ARG A 311 19.66 3.84 -6.30
C ARG A 311 19.50 3.87 -4.78
N GLN A 312 18.26 3.66 -4.35
CA GLN A 312 17.86 3.64 -2.94
C GLN A 312 18.10 2.28 -2.27
#